data_9081fa0b2f79343595016a173a9cd8a9
#
_entry.id   9081fa0b2f79343595016a173a9cd8a9
#
_cell.length_a   1.000
_cell.length_b   1.000
_cell.length_c   1.000
_cell.angle_alpha   90.00
_cell.angle_beta   90.00
_cell.angle_gamma   90.00
#
_symmetry.space_group_name_H-M   'P 1'
#
loop_
_entity.id
_entity.type
_entity.pdbx_description
1 polymer ?
#
loop_
_entity_poly.entity_id
_entity_poly.type
_entity_poly.pdbx_seq_one_letter_code
_entity_poly.pdbx_strand_id
1 'polypeptide(L)'
;MERRFFLKAAALSTFSLYGKSFETINNTINNKLRSTTIMAKFELPALPYAYDALEPHIDKLTMEIHHSKHHQAYVNNLNNAVAGTDLEGKSLEELFSSISKAPAAVRNNGGGVYNHNLFWTIMGPKGGGAPTGALADAINGAFGSFDEFKKHFSNAAATRFGSGWAWLVASNGKLTVSSSPNQDNPLMDISEIKGFPILTLDVWEHAYYLHYQNRRPDYISSWWNVVNWNEVAARFAQAK
;
A
#
# COMPACT_ATOMS: atom_id res chain seq x y z
N MET A 1 83.19 -2.81 -34.73
CA MET A 1 82.46 -1.66 -34.23
C MET A 1 81.04 -1.73 -34.72
N GLU A 2 80.24 -1.87 -33.75
CA GLU A 2 78.87 -1.55 -33.44
C GLU A 2 77.78 -2.49 -34.06
N ARG A 3 77.50 -3.45 -33.27
CA ARG A 3 76.16 -4.10 -33.22
C ARG A 3 75.56 -3.76 -31.85
N ARG A 4 74.84 -2.64 -31.70
CA ARG A 4 73.91 -2.40 -30.56
C ARG A 4 73.03 -1.19 -30.97
N PHE A 5 71.83 -1.47 -31.45
CA PHE A 5 70.66 -0.55 -31.38
C PHE A 5 69.51 -1.11 -32.21
N PHE A 6 68.87 -2.18 -31.78
CA PHE A 6 67.53 -2.53 -32.31
C PHE A 6 66.81 -3.51 -31.37
N LEU A 7 66.66 -3.15 -30.11
CA LEU A 7 65.83 -3.97 -29.16
C LEU A 7 65.20 -3.14 -28.06
N LYS A 8 64.60 -1.96 -28.38
CA LYS A 8 63.85 -1.17 -27.39
C LYS A 8 62.54 -0.58 -27.89
N ALA A 9 61.99 -1.00 -29.01
CA ALA A 9 60.72 -0.41 -29.51
C ALA A 9 59.54 -1.39 -29.57
N ALA A 10 59.71 -2.65 -29.19
CA ALA A 10 58.60 -3.64 -29.30
C ALA A 10 57.87 -3.93 -27.99
N ALA A 11 58.29 -3.37 -26.84
CA ALA A 11 57.69 -3.70 -25.54
C ALA A 11 56.65 -2.70 -25.03
N LEU A 12 56.44 -1.55 -25.69
CA LEU A 12 55.48 -0.52 -25.22
C LEU A 12 54.11 -0.55 -25.92
N SER A 13 53.95 -1.30 -27.03
CA SER A 13 52.67 -1.34 -27.75
C SER A 13 51.73 -2.44 -27.29
N THR A 14 52.22 -3.48 -26.58
CA THR A 14 51.41 -4.59 -26.11
C THR A 14 50.69 -4.32 -24.78
N PHE A 15 51.20 -3.40 -23.96
CA PHE A 15 50.52 -3.05 -22.67
C PHE A 15 49.27 -2.17 -22.87
N SER A 16 49.21 -1.36 -23.93
CA SER A 16 48.03 -0.51 -24.20
C SER A 16 46.82 -1.25 -24.73
N LEU A 17 47.00 -2.37 -25.40
CA LEU A 17 45.91 -3.18 -25.93
C LEU A 17 45.26 -4.09 -24.84
N TYR A 18 46.05 -4.56 -23.87
CA TYR A 18 45.52 -5.36 -22.75
C TYR A 18 44.76 -4.49 -21.74
N GLY A 19 45.17 -3.22 -21.50
CA GLY A 19 44.45 -2.31 -20.60
C GLY A 19 43.04 -1.95 -21.07
N LYS A 20 42.87 -1.71 -22.37
CA LYS A 20 41.55 -1.39 -22.95
C LYS A 20 40.61 -2.58 -22.96
N SER A 21 41.11 -3.82 -23.09
CA SER A 21 40.32 -5.02 -23.02
C SER A 21 39.80 -5.29 -21.60
N PHE A 22 40.60 -5.04 -20.56
CA PHE A 22 40.23 -5.20 -19.16
C PHE A 22 39.20 -4.14 -18.71
N GLU A 23 39.31 -2.90 -19.14
CA GLU A 23 38.29 -1.86 -18.83
C GLU A 23 36.96 -2.14 -19.52
N THR A 24 36.96 -2.63 -20.76
CA THR A 24 35.75 -2.95 -21.50
C THR A 24 35.06 -4.16 -20.87
N ILE A 25 35.80 -5.18 -20.43
CA ILE A 25 35.27 -6.38 -19.77
C ILE A 25 34.70 -5.99 -18.38
N ASN A 26 35.41 -5.19 -17.59
CA ASN A 26 34.93 -4.74 -16.29
C ASN A 26 33.69 -3.84 -16.40
N ASN A 27 33.62 -2.97 -17.40
CA ASN A 27 32.43 -2.16 -17.64
C ASN A 27 31.23 -3.01 -18.11
N THR A 28 31.49 -4.04 -18.92
CA THR A 28 30.43 -4.99 -19.34
C THR A 28 29.94 -5.85 -18.18
N ILE A 29 30.85 -6.32 -17.30
CA ILE A 29 30.51 -7.08 -16.10
C ILE A 29 29.77 -6.22 -15.08
N ASN A 30 30.24 -4.98 -14.85
CA ASN A 30 29.58 -4.05 -13.94
C ASN A 30 28.21 -3.59 -14.46
N ASN A 31 28.02 -3.42 -15.76
CA ASN A 31 26.72 -3.16 -16.35
C ASN A 31 25.80 -4.38 -16.30
N LYS A 32 26.34 -5.60 -16.43
CA LYS A 32 25.58 -6.84 -16.31
C LYS A 32 25.23 -7.15 -14.85
N LEU A 33 26.10 -6.80 -13.89
CA LEU A 33 25.83 -6.89 -12.46
C LEU A 33 24.87 -5.82 -11.95
N ARG A 34 24.82 -4.63 -12.56
CA ARG A 34 23.80 -3.62 -12.31
C ARG A 34 22.41 -4.01 -12.84
N SER A 35 22.37 -4.89 -13.86
CA SER A 35 21.11 -5.35 -14.47
C SER A 35 20.42 -6.50 -13.73
N THR A 36 20.94 -6.97 -12.60
CA THR A 36 20.34 -8.03 -11.79
C THR A 36 19.98 -7.60 -10.36
N THR A 37 19.77 -6.31 -10.13
CA THR A 37 18.98 -5.91 -8.97
C THR A 37 17.58 -6.43 -9.24
N ILE A 38 17.19 -7.52 -8.57
CA ILE A 38 15.80 -7.99 -8.58
C ILE A 38 15.00 -6.85 -7.96
N MET A 39 14.32 -6.07 -8.82
CA MET A 39 13.44 -5.00 -8.36
C MET A 39 12.35 -5.67 -7.52
N ALA A 40 12.16 -5.17 -6.31
CA ALA A 40 11.17 -5.74 -5.40
C ALA A 40 9.78 -5.63 -6.05
N LYS A 41 9.12 -6.77 -6.22
CA LYS A 41 7.74 -6.83 -6.67
C LYS A 41 6.82 -6.67 -5.48
N PHE A 42 5.67 -6.06 -5.71
CA PHE A 42 4.58 -6.08 -4.73
C PHE A 42 4.07 -7.52 -4.57
N GLU A 43 3.80 -7.91 -3.34
CA GLU A 43 3.33 -9.26 -3.01
C GLU A 43 2.01 -9.17 -2.26
N LEU A 44 1.18 -10.23 -2.39
CA LEU A 44 -0.02 -10.37 -1.58
C LEU A 44 0.41 -10.79 -0.17
N PRO A 45 0.18 -9.98 0.87
CA PRO A 45 0.50 -10.39 2.23
C PRO A 45 -0.44 -11.52 2.69
N ALA A 46 0.05 -12.44 3.50
CA ALA A 46 -0.81 -13.40 4.17
C ALA A 46 -1.77 -12.67 5.13
N LEU A 47 -3.01 -13.16 5.25
CA LEU A 47 -3.91 -12.66 6.28
C LEU A 47 -3.37 -13.02 7.68
N PRO A 48 -3.50 -12.14 8.67
CA PRO A 48 -3.09 -12.44 10.05
C PRO A 48 -4.07 -13.37 10.80
N TYR A 49 -5.12 -13.85 10.13
CA TYR A 49 -6.17 -14.73 10.66
C TYR A 49 -6.77 -15.58 9.54
N ALA A 50 -7.51 -16.65 9.91
CA ALA A 50 -8.20 -17.52 8.96
C ALA A 50 -9.37 -16.80 8.26
N TYR A 51 -9.76 -17.25 7.07
CA TYR A 51 -10.85 -16.64 6.30
C TYR A 51 -12.21 -16.63 7.03
N ASP A 52 -12.47 -17.57 7.93
CA ASP A 52 -13.70 -17.66 8.73
C ASP A 52 -13.61 -16.94 10.09
N ALA A 53 -12.47 -16.34 10.39
CA ALA A 53 -12.21 -15.77 11.72
C ALA A 53 -13.04 -14.51 12.04
N LEU A 54 -13.62 -13.87 11.04
CA LEU A 54 -14.45 -12.66 11.20
C LEU A 54 -15.96 -12.96 11.21
N GLU A 55 -16.34 -14.23 11.10
CA GLU A 55 -17.76 -14.63 11.24
C GLU A 55 -18.29 -14.35 12.65
N PRO A 56 -19.57 -14.00 12.78
CA PRO A 56 -20.60 -13.87 11.74
C PRO A 56 -20.64 -12.50 11.04
N HIS A 57 -19.65 -11.62 11.25
CA HIS A 57 -19.67 -10.23 10.80
C HIS A 57 -19.25 -10.05 9.34
N ILE A 58 -18.28 -10.84 8.88
CA ILE A 58 -17.88 -10.94 7.47
C ILE A 58 -17.71 -12.42 7.19
N ASP A 59 -18.45 -12.92 6.21
CA ASP A 59 -18.48 -14.34 5.90
C ASP A 59 -17.18 -14.84 5.24
N LYS A 60 -16.91 -16.13 5.45
CA LYS A 60 -15.72 -16.80 4.92
C LYS A 60 -15.55 -16.63 3.41
N LEU A 61 -16.63 -16.78 2.64
CA LEU A 61 -16.55 -16.72 1.18
C LEU A 61 -16.19 -15.32 0.70
N THR A 62 -16.76 -14.28 1.33
CA THR A 62 -16.37 -12.89 1.07
C THR A 62 -14.88 -12.70 1.34
N MET A 63 -14.37 -13.13 2.49
CA MET A 63 -12.96 -12.98 2.85
C MET A 63 -12.02 -13.72 1.88
N GLU A 64 -12.37 -14.94 1.48
CA GLU A 64 -11.58 -15.74 0.55
C GLU A 64 -11.50 -15.08 -0.83
N ILE A 65 -12.62 -14.66 -1.39
CA ILE A 65 -12.69 -14.01 -2.71
C ILE A 65 -12.00 -12.63 -2.64
N HIS A 66 -12.29 -11.84 -1.62
CA HIS A 66 -11.80 -10.49 -1.46
C HIS A 66 -10.27 -10.46 -1.36
N HIS A 67 -9.67 -11.34 -0.55
CA HIS A 67 -8.22 -11.45 -0.42
C HIS A 67 -7.57 -12.15 -1.62
N SER A 68 -8.00 -13.40 -1.92
CA SER A 68 -7.28 -14.25 -2.89
C SER A 68 -7.55 -13.91 -4.35
N LYS A 69 -8.61 -13.15 -4.67
CA LYS A 69 -8.97 -12.75 -6.04
C LYS A 69 -8.86 -11.24 -6.24
N HIS A 70 -9.64 -10.43 -5.51
CA HIS A 70 -9.62 -8.97 -5.71
C HIS A 70 -8.26 -8.36 -5.34
N HIS A 71 -7.77 -8.59 -4.12
CA HIS A 71 -6.47 -8.03 -3.70
C HIS A 71 -5.32 -8.60 -4.54
N GLN A 72 -5.30 -9.92 -4.80
CA GLN A 72 -4.29 -10.53 -5.68
C GLN A 72 -4.29 -9.92 -7.08
N ALA A 73 -5.46 -9.59 -7.63
CA ALA A 73 -5.53 -8.95 -8.94
C ALA A 73 -4.91 -7.54 -8.92
N TYR A 74 -5.14 -6.74 -7.87
CA TYR A 74 -4.48 -5.44 -7.71
C TYR A 74 -2.97 -5.58 -7.65
N VAL A 75 -2.44 -6.56 -6.91
CA VAL A 75 -1.00 -6.84 -6.83
C VAL A 75 -0.44 -7.19 -8.21
N ASN A 76 -1.06 -8.12 -8.93
CA ASN A 76 -0.61 -8.54 -10.25
C ASN A 76 -0.64 -7.38 -11.26
N ASN A 77 -1.73 -6.62 -11.27
CA ASN A 77 -1.93 -5.51 -12.19
C ASN A 77 -0.99 -4.34 -11.88
N LEU A 78 -0.69 -4.05 -10.62
CA LEU A 78 0.29 -3.03 -10.25
C LEU A 78 1.68 -3.43 -10.74
N ASN A 79 2.13 -4.66 -10.46
CA ASN A 79 3.41 -5.16 -10.94
C ASN A 79 3.53 -5.05 -12.46
N ASN A 80 2.46 -5.41 -13.19
CA ASN A 80 2.44 -5.29 -14.65
C ASN A 80 2.49 -3.81 -15.11
N ALA A 81 1.81 -2.91 -14.38
CA ALA A 81 1.73 -1.50 -14.75
C ALA A 81 3.04 -0.72 -14.51
N VAL A 82 3.88 -1.17 -13.56
CA VAL A 82 5.16 -0.50 -13.27
C VAL A 82 6.34 -1.15 -14.00
N ALA A 83 6.22 -2.40 -14.44
CA ALA A 83 7.32 -3.15 -15.07
C ALA A 83 7.91 -2.43 -16.28
N GLY A 84 9.24 -2.29 -16.32
CA GLY A 84 9.97 -1.63 -17.42
C GLY A 84 9.76 -0.12 -17.50
N THR A 85 9.17 0.52 -16.48
CA THR A 85 8.97 1.96 -16.39
C THR A 85 9.85 2.59 -15.30
N ASP A 86 9.92 3.94 -15.27
CA ASP A 86 10.60 4.68 -14.18
C ASP A 86 9.92 4.54 -12.81
N LEU A 87 8.77 3.84 -12.76
CA LEU A 87 8.03 3.56 -11.54
C LEU A 87 8.39 2.20 -10.94
N GLU A 88 9.10 1.36 -11.67
CA GLU A 88 9.53 0.05 -11.19
C GLU A 88 10.47 0.17 -9.99
N GLY A 89 10.23 -0.61 -8.93
CA GLY A 89 10.98 -0.60 -7.69
C GLY A 89 10.66 0.52 -6.71
N LYS A 90 9.74 1.43 -7.04
CA LYS A 90 9.25 2.44 -6.10
C LYS A 90 8.30 1.83 -5.06
N SER A 91 8.35 2.36 -3.84
CA SER A 91 7.37 2.04 -2.80
C SER A 91 5.99 2.61 -3.14
N LEU A 92 4.94 2.13 -2.45
CA LEU A 92 3.58 2.67 -2.63
C LEU A 92 3.52 4.17 -2.27
N GLU A 93 4.21 4.58 -1.20
CA GLU A 93 4.28 5.97 -0.75
C GLU A 93 4.97 6.86 -1.80
N GLU A 94 6.06 6.38 -2.41
CA GLU A 94 6.72 7.09 -3.51
C GLU A 94 5.82 7.22 -4.74
N LEU A 95 5.05 6.17 -5.07
CA LEU A 95 4.06 6.23 -6.15
C LEU A 95 2.96 7.26 -5.85
N PHE A 96 2.44 7.26 -4.62
CA PHE A 96 1.34 8.15 -4.21
C PHE A 96 1.74 9.62 -4.14
N SER A 97 3.01 9.91 -3.82
CA SER A 97 3.51 11.30 -3.76
C SER A 97 3.43 12.06 -5.09
N SER A 98 3.28 11.33 -6.19
CA SER A 98 3.19 11.89 -7.56
C SER A 98 2.17 11.16 -8.43
N ILE A 99 1.13 10.59 -7.80
CA ILE A 99 0.14 9.74 -8.49
C ILE A 99 -0.66 10.50 -9.54
N SER A 100 -0.81 11.82 -9.38
CA SER A 100 -1.43 12.70 -10.37
C SER A 100 -0.76 12.64 -11.75
N LYS A 101 0.51 12.24 -11.81
CA LYS A 101 1.32 12.14 -13.03
C LYS A 101 1.44 10.69 -13.53
N ALA A 102 0.99 9.72 -12.75
CA ALA A 102 1.10 8.31 -13.08
C ALA A 102 -0.08 7.83 -13.95
N PRO A 103 0.10 6.75 -14.71
CA PRO A 103 -1.02 6.12 -15.43
C PRO A 103 -2.14 5.70 -14.47
N ALA A 104 -3.40 5.75 -14.91
CA ALA A 104 -4.56 5.34 -14.13
C ALA A 104 -4.44 3.90 -13.60
N ALA A 105 -3.77 3.01 -14.34
CA ALA A 105 -3.50 1.64 -13.90
C ALA A 105 -2.66 1.61 -12.62
N VAL A 106 -1.63 2.47 -12.49
CA VAL A 106 -0.80 2.57 -11.28
C VAL A 106 -1.61 3.16 -10.13
N ARG A 107 -2.39 4.23 -10.36
CA ARG A 107 -3.27 4.84 -9.35
C ARG A 107 -4.26 3.83 -8.79
N ASN A 108 -5.01 3.17 -9.67
CA ASN A 108 -6.08 2.27 -9.24
C ASN A 108 -5.52 1.01 -8.56
N ASN A 109 -4.50 0.39 -9.15
CA ASN A 109 -3.97 -0.87 -8.60
C ASN A 109 -3.04 -0.62 -7.41
N GLY A 110 -2.24 0.46 -7.41
CA GLY A 110 -1.45 0.86 -6.24
C GLY A 110 -2.32 1.21 -5.04
N GLY A 111 -3.38 2.00 -5.27
CA GLY A 111 -4.38 2.26 -4.26
C GLY A 111 -5.03 0.98 -3.74
N GLY A 112 -5.43 0.07 -4.65
CA GLY A 112 -5.98 -1.23 -4.29
C GLY A 112 -5.05 -2.05 -3.41
N VAL A 113 -3.76 -2.13 -3.74
CA VAL A 113 -2.77 -2.84 -2.90
C VAL A 113 -2.68 -2.22 -1.51
N TYR A 114 -2.48 -0.90 -1.41
CA TYR A 114 -2.33 -0.24 -0.12
C TYR A 114 -3.57 -0.34 0.77
N ASN A 115 -4.74 -0.03 0.19
CA ASN A 115 -6.00 0.03 0.93
C ASN A 115 -6.34 -1.35 1.54
N HIS A 116 -6.14 -2.42 0.78
CA HIS A 116 -6.39 -3.78 1.26
C HIS A 116 -5.33 -4.24 2.28
N ASN A 117 -4.04 -3.90 2.07
CA ASN A 117 -3.00 -4.17 3.07
C ASN A 117 -3.39 -3.61 4.45
N LEU A 118 -3.85 -2.36 4.47
CA LEU A 118 -4.32 -1.72 5.70
C LEU A 118 -5.58 -2.40 6.23
N PHE A 119 -6.56 -2.66 5.37
CA PHE A 119 -7.86 -3.20 5.75
C PHE A 119 -7.75 -4.53 6.50
N TRP A 120 -6.85 -5.41 6.06
CA TRP A 120 -6.64 -6.70 6.73
C TRP A 120 -6.05 -6.57 8.13
N THR A 121 -5.14 -5.63 8.36
CA THR A 121 -4.46 -5.49 9.66
C THR A 121 -5.33 -4.82 10.72
N ILE A 122 -6.22 -3.91 10.30
CA ILE A 122 -7.11 -3.18 11.22
C ILE A 122 -8.38 -3.97 11.61
N MET A 123 -8.50 -5.20 11.15
CA MET A 123 -9.55 -6.14 11.57
C MET A 123 -8.96 -7.34 12.29
N GLY A 124 -9.77 -8.03 13.07
CA GLY A 124 -9.34 -9.26 13.73
C GLY A 124 -10.46 -9.99 14.48
N PRO A 125 -10.27 -11.29 14.80
CA PRO A 125 -11.30 -12.14 15.42
C PRO A 125 -11.64 -11.78 16.87
N LYS A 126 -10.82 -10.93 17.50
CA LYS A 126 -11.05 -10.40 18.87
C LYS A 126 -11.22 -8.88 18.82
N GLY A 127 -11.75 -8.38 17.70
CA GLY A 127 -12.00 -6.97 17.47
C GLY A 127 -13.25 -6.46 18.18
N GLY A 128 -13.62 -5.26 17.85
CA GLY A 128 -14.79 -4.58 18.41
C GLY A 128 -14.51 -3.83 19.71
N GLY A 129 -15.59 -3.42 20.37
CA GLY A 129 -15.50 -2.58 21.54
C GLY A 129 -15.11 -1.13 21.20
N ALA A 130 -14.27 -0.52 22.04
CA ALA A 130 -13.82 0.86 21.92
C ALA A 130 -12.29 0.98 22.06
N PRO A 131 -11.67 1.99 21.43
CA PRO A 131 -10.26 2.29 21.65
C PRO A 131 -10.00 2.70 23.12
N THR A 132 -8.73 2.59 23.55
CA THR A 132 -8.28 3.01 24.87
C THR A 132 -7.04 3.91 24.76
N GLY A 133 -6.64 4.54 25.87
CA GLY A 133 -5.42 5.34 25.94
C GLY A 133 -5.42 6.54 24.98
N ALA A 134 -4.24 6.88 24.48
CA ALA A 134 -4.03 8.09 23.67
C ALA A 134 -4.94 8.19 22.41
N LEU A 135 -5.29 7.05 21.79
CA LEU A 135 -6.21 7.04 20.66
C LEU A 135 -7.63 7.41 21.10
N ALA A 136 -8.09 6.89 22.25
CA ALA A 136 -9.42 7.25 22.78
C ALA A 136 -9.49 8.73 23.14
N ASP A 137 -8.44 9.27 23.77
CA ASP A 137 -8.35 10.70 24.11
C ASP A 137 -8.37 11.57 22.87
N ALA A 138 -7.63 11.19 21.82
CA ALA A 138 -7.60 11.90 20.55
C ALA A 138 -8.95 11.86 19.82
N ILE A 139 -9.64 10.73 19.83
CA ILE A 139 -10.98 10.57 19.25
C ILE A 139 -11.98 11.43 20.02
N ASN A 140 -11.99 11.37 21.35
CA ASN A 140 -12.88 12.18 22.18
C ASN A 140 -12.60 13.68 21.99
N GLY A 141 -11.35 14.08 21.91
CA GLY A 141 -10.95 15.46 21.64
C GLY A 141 -11.38 15.97 20.26
N ALA A 142 -11.32 15.12 19.23
CA ALA A 142 -11.66 15.50 17.86
C ALA A 142 -13.16 15.46 17.56
N PHE A 143 -13.91 14.53 18.18
CA PHE A 143 -15.32 14.26 17.83
C PHE A 143 -16.28 14.42 19.00
N GLY A 144 -15.79 14.75 20.22
CA GLY A 144 -16.59 14.87 21.43
C GLY A 144 -16.81 13.55 22.17
N SER A 145 -16.99 12.44 21.45
CA SER A 145 -17.09 11.08 22.01
C SER A 145 -16.78 10.03 20.98
N PHE A 146 -16.54 8.78 21.44
CA PHE A 146 -16.41 7.64 20.55
C PHE A 146 -17.69 7.36 19.74
N ASP A 147 -18.87 7.54 20.33
CA ASP A 147 -20.14 7.35 19.63
C ASP A 147 -20.35 8.40 18.53
N GLU A 148 -19.99 9.64 18.75
CA GLU A 148 -20.03 10.65 17.69
C GLU A 148 -19.02 10.34 16.59
N PHE A 149 -17.80 9.91 16.93
CA PHE A 149 -16.85 9.44 15.93
C PHE A 149 -17.45 8.29 15.09
N LYS A 150 -18.05 7.27 15.72
CA LYS A 150 -18.70 6.15 15.00
C LYS A 150 -19.79 6.65 14.05
N LYS A 151 -20.60 7.63 14.47
CA LYS A 151 -21.62 8.23 13.60
C LYS A 151 -20.99 8.95 12.39
N HIS A 152 -19.96 9.76 12.62
CA HIS A 152 -19.26 10.46 11.54
C HIS A 152 -18.63 9.48 10.54
N PHE A 153 -17.91 8.46 11.02
CA PHE A 153 -17.27 7.48 10.19
C PHE A 153 -18.29 6.62 9.42
N SER A 154 -19.33 6.12 10.10
CA SER A 154 -20.40 5.35 9.48
C SER A 154 -21.16 6.15 8.43
N ASN A 155 -21.39 7.44 8.67
CA ASN A 155 -22.01 8.33 7.69
C ASN A 155 -21.11 8.52 6.46
N ALA A 156 -19.80 8.73 6.63
CA ALA A 156 -18.86 8.84 5.51
C ALA A 156 -18.83 7.56 4.67
N ALA A 157 -18.91 6.39 5.32
CA ALA A 157 -19.00 5.09 4.65
C ALA A 157 -20.33 4.90 3.90
N ALA A 158 -21.45 5.21 4.54
CA ALA A 158 -22.79 5.02 3.97
C ALA A 158 -23.07 5.98 2.81
N THR A 159 -22.62 7.24 2.91
CA THR A 159 -22.86 8.28 1.89
C THR A 159 -21.84 8.27 0.76
N ARG A 160 -20.77 7.47 0.82
CA ARG A 160 -19.85 7.29 -0.30
C ARG A 160 -20.61 6.71 -1.50
N PHE A 161 -20.89 7.58 -2.48
CA PHE A 161 -21.60 7.15 -3.68
C PHE A 161 -20.72 6.22 -4.52
N GLY A 162 -21.28 5.07 -4.91
CA GLY A 162 -20.56 4.04 -5.67
C GLY A 162 -19.51 3.31 -4.82
N SER A 163 -18.44 2.91 -5.49
CA SER A 163 -17.30 2.23 -4.87
C SER A 163 -16.34 3.20 -4.21
N GLY A 164 -15.75 2.79 -3.11
CA GLY A 164 -14.74 3.60 -2.41
C GLY A 164 -14.45 3.11 -1.02
N TRP A 165 -13.90 4.02 -0.20
CA TRP A 165 -13.40 3.74 1.13
C TRP A 165 -13.75 4.87 2.09
N ALA A 166 -14.05 4.52 3.36
CA ALA A 166 -14.10 5.48 4.44
C ALA A 166 -12.78 5.45 5.24
N TRP A 167 -12.38 6.59 5.79
CA TRP A 167 -11.08 6.78 6.43
C TRP A 167 -11.18 7.51 7.75
N LEU A 168 -10.35 7.10 8.73
CA LEU A 168 -9.88 7.96 9.81
C LEU A 168 -8.42 8.30 9.53
N VAL A 169 -8.14 9.60 9.40
CA VAL A 169 -6.85 10.13 9.00
C VAL A 169 -6.25 10.93 10.14
N ALA A 170 -4.98 10.68 10.45
CA ALA A 170 -4.20 11.47 11.38
C ALA A 170 -3.27 12.42 10.61
N SER A 171 -3.29 13.70 10.95
CA SER A 171 -2.43 14.72 10.34
C SER A 171 -2.17 15.85 11.35
N ASN A 172 -0.89 16.14 11.63
CA ASN A 172 -0.48 17.21 12.54
C ASN A 172 -1.22 17.16 13.90
N GLY A 173 -1.32 15.97 14.48
CA GLY A 173 -1.99 15.74 15.77
C GLY A 173 -3.52 15.83 15.75
N LYS A 174 -4.13 15.99 14.58
CA LYS A 174 -5.60 16.04 14.39
C LYS A 174 -6.11 14.77 13.74
N LEU A 175 -7.31 14.35 14.13
CA LEU A 175 -8.05 13.26 13.51
C LEU A 175 -9.16 13.81 12.62
N THR A 176 -9.29 13.30 11.42
CA THR A 176 -10.32 13.68 10.45
C THR A 176 -10.95 12.44 9.83
N VAL A 177 -12.28 12.42 9.74
CA VAL A 177 -13.02 11.41 8.98
C VAL A 177 -13.23 11.91 7.56
N SER A 178 -13.00 11.03 6.59
CA SER A 178 -13.25 11.32 5.17
C SER A 178 -13.67 10.05 4.41
N SER A 179 -13.98 10.22 3.13
CA SER A 179 -14.13 9.10 2.20
C SER A 179 -13.52 9.44 0.84
N SER A 180 -13.07 8.42 0.12
CA SER A 180 -12.50 8.58 -1.22
C SER A 180 -13.17 7.63 -2.23
N PRO A 181 -13.25 8.00 -3.51
CA PRO A 181 -13.81 7.15 -4.56
C PRO A 181 -12.82 6.07 -4.98
N ASN A 182 -13.34 4.98 -5.53
CA ASN A 182 -12.57 3.91 -6.14
C ASN A 182 -11.46 3.38 -5.21
N GLN A 183 -10.19 3.46 -5.63
CA GLN A 183 -9.04 3.04 -4.82
C GLN A 183 -8.17 4.23 -4.35
N ASP A 184 -8.66 5.45 -4.45
CA ASP A 184 -7.96 6.61 -3.92
C ASP A 184 -7.83 6.54 -2.40
N ASN A 185 -6.75 7.12 -1.86
CA ASN A 185 -6.49 7.13 -0.42
C ASN A 185 -5.82 8.44 0.04
N PRO A 186 -5.78 8.70 1.36
CA PRO A 186 -5.25 9.95 1.92
C PRO A 186 -3.75 10.23 1.70
N LEU A 187 -2.97 9.24 1.25
CA LEU A 187 -1.54 9.40 0.94
C LEU A 187 -1.31 9.97 -0.47
N MET A 188 -2.30 9.90 -1.34
CA MET A 188 -2.18 10.35 -2.72
C MET A 188 -2.10 11.88 -2.82
N ASP A 189 -1.26 12.40 -3.73
CA ASP A 189 -1.12 13.85 -3.97
C ASP A 189 -2.40 14.52 -4.46
N ILE A 190 -3.34 13.74 -5.00
CA ILE A 190 -4.68 14.16 -5.44
C ILE A 190 -5.73 14.17 -4.33
N SER A 191 -5.44 13.65 -3.14
CA SER A 191 -6.41 13.56 -2.04
C SER A 191 -6.74 14.96 -1.48
N GLU A 192 -8.02 15.22 -1.26
CA GLU A 192 -8.48 16.45 -0.59
C GLU A 192 -8.11 16.43 0.90
N ILE A 193 -8.25 15.27 1.56
CA ILE A 193 -7.86 15.08 2.96
C ILE A 193 -6.58 14.26 2.99
N LYS A 194 -5.47 14.93 3.27
CA LYS A 194 -4.14 14.33 3.33
C LYS A 194 -3.73 14.01 4.75
N GLY A 195 -3.03 12.90 4.90
CA GLY A 195 -2.47 12.49 6.18
C GLY A 195 -2.27 10.98 6.24
N PHE A 196 -1.88 10.49 7.40
CA PHE A 196 -1.62 9.08 7.62
C PHE A 196 -2.93 8.35 7.97
N PRO A 197 -3.41 7.40 7.13
CA PRO A 197 -4.63 6.67 7.40
C PRO A 197 -4.40 5.63 8.50
N ILE A 198 -5.20 5.69 9.56
CA ILE A 198 -5.11 4.81 10.71
C ILE A 198 -6.25 3.80 10.80
N LEU A 199 -7.39 4.09 10.18
CA LEU A 199 -8.54 3.18 10.09
C LEU A 199 -9.17 3.35 8.71
N THR A 200 -9.66 2.25 8.13
CA THR A 200 -10.36 2.27 6.84
C THR A 200 -11.47 1.24 6.78
N LEU A 201 -12.48 1.51 5.97
CA LEU A 201 -13.56 0.57 5.65
C LEU A 201 -13.77 0.55 4.15
N ASP A 202 -13.70 -0.64 3.58
CA ASP A 202 -14.05 -0.90 2.18
C ASP A 202 -15.57 -0.85 2.01
N VAL A 203 -16.06 0.01 1.13
CA VAL A 203 -17.48 0.11 0.76
C VAL A 203 -17.73 -0.22 -0.71
N TRP A 204 -16.76 -0.83 -1.37
CA TRP A 204 -17.02 -1.55 -2.62
C TRP A 204 -18.02 -2.68 -2.38
N GLU A 205 -18.91 -2.94 -3.30
CA GLU A 205 -19.94 -3.99 -3.12
C GLU A 205 -19.33 -5.39 -2.93
N HIS A 206 -18.18 -5.67 -3.54
CA HIS A 206 -17.49 -6.95 -3.34
C HIS A 206 -17.09 -7.24 -1.88
N ALA A 207 -16.96 -6.20 -1.05
CA ALA A 207 -16.61 -6.36 0.36
C ALA A 207 -17.77 -6.88 1.22
N TYR A 208 -19.03 -6.80 0.75
CA TYR A 208 -20.18 -7.11 1.59
C TYR A 208 -21.36 -7.76 0.87
N TYR A 209 -21.40 -7.80 -0.47
CA TYR A 209 -22.60 -8.16 -1.20
C TYR A 209 -23.08 -9.60 -0.96
N LEU A 210 -22.15 -10.56 -0.79
CA LEU A 210 -22.53 -11.96 -0.57
C LEU A 210 -23.33 -12.17 0.73
N HIS A 211 -23.02 -11.42 1.77
CA HIS A 211 -23.70 -11.53 3.07
C HIS A 211 -24.80 -10.48 3.27
N TYR A 212 -24.58 -9.26 2.81
CA TYR A 212 -25.48 -8.13 3.09
C TYR A 212 -26.26 -7.64 1.86
N GLN A 213 -25.94 -8.05 0.66
CA GLN A 213 -26.52 -7.58 -0.60
C GLN A 213 -26.49 -6.03 -0.67
N ASN A 214 -27.65 -5.41 -0.87
CA ASN A 214 -27.78 -3.94 -0.95
C ASN A 214 -27.77 -3.24 0.44
N ARG A 215 -27.68 -4.00 1.54
CA ARG A 215 -27.77 -3.45 2.90
C ARG A 215 -26.42 -3.00 3.42
N ARG A 216 -25.79 -2.04 2.73
CA ARG A 216 -24.50 -1.45 3.16
C ARG A 216 -24.54 -0.94 4.60
N PRO A 217 -25.62 -0.30 5.13
CA PRO A 217 -25.67 0.13 6.53
C PRO A 217 -25.53 -1.03 7.53
N ASP A 218 -26.08 -2.21 7.23
CA ASP A 218 -25.96 -3.39 8.10
C ASP A 218 -24.53 -3.90 8.13
N TYR A 219 -23.85 -3.93 6.97
CA TYR A 219 -22.42 -4.23 6.87
C TYR A 219 -21.58 -3.28 7.71
N ILE A 220 -21.79 -1.96 7.55
CA ILE A 220 -21.06 -0.93 8.31
C ILE A 220 -21.26 -1.14 9.81
N SER A 221 -22.51 -1.40 10.24
CA SER A 221 -22.83 -1.66 11.65
C SER A 221 -22.14 -2.92 12.17
N SER A 222 -22.13 -3.99 11.38
CA SER A 222 -21.51 -5.25 11.74
C SER A 222 -19.99 -5.20 11.80
N TRP A 223 -19.36 -4.46 10.88
CA TRP A 223 -17.92 -4.31 10.77
C TRP A 223 -17.27 -3.74 12.05
N TRP A 224 -17.95 -2.87 12.80
CA TRP A 224 -17.43 -2.35 14.06
C TRP A 224 -17.06 -3.44 15.08
N ASN A 225 -17.64 -4.62 14.97
CA ASN A 225 -17.36 -5.74 15.87
C ASN A 225 -16.03 -6.47 15.55
N VAL A 226 -15.41 -6.18 14.44
CA VAL A 226 -14.15 -6.81 14.02
C VAL A 226 -12.96 -5.83 14.00
N VAL A 227 -13.16 -4.56 14.35
CA VAL A 227 -12.09 -3.55 14.36
C VAL A 227 -11.02 -3.91 15.39
N ASN A 228 -9.78 -4.02 14.94
CA ASN A 228 -8.59 -4.26 15.78
C ASN A 228 -8.06 -2.93 16.33
N TRP A 229 -8.60 -2.46 17.44
CA TRP A 229 -8.22 -1.18 18.04
C TRP A 229 -6.75 -1.12 18.48
N ASN A 230 -6.10 -2.25 18.76
CA ASN A 230 -4.68 -2.28 19.09
C ASN A 230 -3.83 -1.88 17.88
N GLU A 231 -4.15 -2.40 16.70
CA GLU A 231 -3.47 -2.00 15.45
C GLU A 231 -3.76 -0.53 15.10
N VAL A 232 -5.01 -0.09 15.22
CA VAL A 232 -5.37 1.32 14.99
C VAL A 232 -4.61 2.24 15.93
N ALA A 233 -4.44 1.87 17.21
CA ALA A 233 -3.65 2.64 18.17
C ALA A 233 -2.15 2.64 17.85
N ALA A 234 -1.59 1.50 17.42
CA ALA A 234 -0.21 1.41 16.96
C ALA A 234 0.04 2.32 15.75
N ARG A 235 -0.86 2.35 14.79
CA ARG A 235 -0.80 3.26 13.63
C ARG A 235 -0.95 4.72 14.04
N PHE A 236 -1.85 5.03 14.96
CA PHE A 236 -1.97 6.38 15.49
C PHE A 236 -0.67 6.88 16.13
N ALA A 237 0.03 6.01 16.85
CA ALA A 237 1.33 6.34 17.43
C ALA A 237 2.43 6.62 16.39
N GLN A 238 2.32 6.05 15.20
CA GLN A 238 3.25 6.29 14.06
C GLN A 238 2.94 7.59 13.30
N ALA A 239 1.73 8.12 13.43
CA ALA A 239 1.23 9.27 12.67
C ALA A 239 1.72 10.64 13.18
N LYS A 240 2.82 10.70 13.91
CA LYS A 240 3.37 11.90 14.57
C LYS A 240 4.13 12.78 13.61
#